data_32d136e9fa81a23cce918d79eed49fa8
#
_entry.id   32d136e9fa81a23cce918d79eed49fa8
#
_cell.length_a   1.000
_cell.length_b   1.000
_cell.length_c   1.000
_cell.angle_alpha   90.00
_cell.angle_beta   90.00
_cell.angle_gamma   90.00
#
_symmetry.space_group_name_H-M   'P 1'
#
loop_
_entity.id
_entity.type
_entity.pdbx_description
1 polymer ?
#
loop_
_entity_poly.entity_id
_entity_poly.type
_entity_poly.pdbx_seq_one_letter_code
_entity_poly.pdbx_strand_id
1 'polypeptide(L)'
;MSVVIPSMSDRDGKIWMDGQMVDWRDAKIHVLSHTLHYGCGAFEGVRAYKTEQGTAIFRLAEHTERLFNSAKILRMAIPFTQAQVNDAQRAVVRENKLESGYIRPLTWIGDKKLGVSPKGNTIHLMVAAWTWGAYLGEEGMKRGIRVKTSSYTRHHVNITMTQAKAVSNYTNSILANMEVTDEGYDEALLLDTSGFVSEGAGENIFVVKNGVIYTPDLSAGALNGITRNTVFHIAKDLGLEIVQKRITRDEIYIADEAFFTGTAAEVTPIRELDRIQLGAGSRGPVTEKIQTAFFDIVNGRNPKYAHWLTLV
;
A
#
# COMPACT_ATOMS: atom_id res chain seq x y z
N MET A 1 -5.02 7.41 31.45
CA MET A 1 -4.10 8.42 30.89
C MET A 1 -4.24 8.36 29.37
N SER A 2 -4.66 9.46 28.72
CA SER A 2 -4.72 9.50 27.27
C SER A 2 -3.29 9.40 26.71
N VAL A 3 -3.03 8.39 25.88
CA VAL A 3 -1.76 8.27 25.16
C VAL A 3 -1.69 9.48 24.23
N VAL A 4 -0.74 10.37 24.45
CA VAL A 4 -0.47 11.50 23.55
C VAL A 4 0.17 10.91 22.30
N ILE A 5 -0.56 10.87 21.20
CA ILE A 5 -0.03 10.46 19.90
C ILE A 5 0.84 11.62 19.38
N PRO A 6 2.16 11.43 19.15
CA PRO A 6 3.00 12.50 18.59
C PRO A 6 2.49 12.95 17.23
N SER A 7 2.43 14.27 17.01
CA SER A 7 2.00 14.81 15.72
C SER A 7 2.96 14.43 14.61
N MET A 8 2.42 14.00 13.46
CA MET A 8 3.22 13.77 12.26
C MET A 8 3.85 15.04 11.71
N SER A 9 3.32 16.22 12.03
CA SER A 9 3.88 17.51 11.61
C SER A 9 5.01 18.01 12.53
N ASP A 10 5.16 17.42 13.72
CA ASP A 10 6.17 17.83 14.70
C ASP A 10 7.29 16.77 14.80
N ARG A 11 8.14 16.75 13.79
CA ARG A 11 9.31 15.86 13.70
C ARG A 11 10.53 16.64 13.24
N ASP A 12 11.71 16.14 13.59
CA ASP A 12 12.95 16.58 12.99
C ASP A 12 13.16 15.87 11.64
N GLY A 13 13.89 16.51 10.75
CA GLY A 13 14.22 15.96 9.44
C GLY A 13 13.81 16.84 8.28
N LYS A 14 13.84 16.26 7.09
CA LYS A 14 13.59 16.96 5.82
C LYS A 14 12.49 16.28 5.02
N ILE A 15 11.74 17.08 4.28
CA ILE A 15 10.78 16.66 3.26
C ILE A 15 11.24 17.29 1.93
N TRP A 16 11.26 16.51 0.87
CA TRP A 16 11.43 17.06 -0.47
C TRP A 16 10.08 17.59 -0.96
N MET A 17 10.02 18.83 -1.40
CA MET A 17 8.80 19.48 -1.83
C MET A 17 9.09 20.39 -3.04
N ASP A 18 8.46 20.13 -4.17
CA ASP A 18 8.55 20.92 -5.41
C ASP A 18 10.00 21.26 -5.85
N GLY A 19 10.90 20.30 -5.74
CA GLY A 19 12.29 20.45 -6.19
C GLY A 19 13.27 20.83 -5.08
N GLN A 20 12.82 21.05 -3.85
CA GLN A 20 13.66 21.51 -2.75
C GLN A 20 13.52 20.65 -1.49
N MET A 21 14.61 20.53 -0.72
CA MET A 21 14.55 20.00 0.65
C MET A 21 14.11 21.10 1.61
N VAL A 22 12.99 20.93 2.27
CA VAL A 22 12.48 21.84 3.31
C VAL A 22 12.56 21.18 4.68
N ASP A 23 12.59 21.97 5.74
CA ASP A 23 12.48 21.45 7.09
C ASP A 23 11.11 20.79 7.29
N TRP A 24 11.07 19.70 8.04
CA TRP A 24 9.85 18.92 8.23
C TRP A 24 8.65 19.75 8.68
N ARG A 25 8.88 20.67 9.63
CA ARG A 25 7.84 21.56 10.21
C ARG A 25 7.38 22.66 9.25
N ASP A 26 8.17 22.93 8.18
CA ASP A 26 7.87 23.96 7.19
C ASP A 26 7.18 23.41 5.92
N ALA A 27 7.04 22.07 5.82
CA ALA A 27 6.30 21.42 4.74
C ALA A 27 4.80 21.66 4.89
N LYS A 28 4.31 22.84 4.48
CA LYS A 28 2.94 23.31 4.64
C LYS A 28 2.32 23.63 3.28
N ILE A 29 1.01 23.47 3.18
CA ILE A 29 0.23 23.86 2.01
C ILE A 29 -0.89 24.80 2.44
N HIS A 30 -1.38 25.61 1.51
CA HIS A 30 -2.48 26.52 1.76
C HIS A 30 -3.79 25.73 1.95
N VAL A 31 -4.65 26.19 2.88
CA VAL A 31 -5.95 25.53 3.18
C VAL A 31 -6.90 25.48 1.99
N LEU A 32 -6.74 26.37 0.99
CA LEU A 32 -7.52 26.37 -0.24
C LEU A 32 -6.89 25.52 -1.36
N SER A 33 -5.91 24.67 -1.06
CA SER A 33 -5.42 23.69 -2.04
C SER A 33 -6.56 22.81 -2.53
N HIS A 34 -6.73 22.75 -3.85
CA HIS A 34 -7.88 22.10 -4.49
C HIS A 34 -8.07 20.64 -4.04
N THR A 35 -6.98 19.88 -3.90
CA THR A 35 -7.04 18.49 -3.44
C THR A 35 -7.66 18.35 -2.05
N LEU A 36 -7.46 19.31 -1.12
CA LEU A 36 -8.08 19.26 0.21
C LEU A 36 -9.60 19.36 0.16
N HIS A 37 -10.15 20.01 -0.86
CA HIS A 37 -11.60 20.22 -1.00
C HIS A 37 -12.26 19.14 -1.86
N TYR A 38 -11.55 18.59 -2.85
CA TYR A 38 -12.16 17.75 -3.88
C TYR A 38 -11.50 16.36 -4.01
N GLY A 39 -10.47 16.05 -3.21
CA GLY A 39 -9.86 14.73 -3.13
C GLY A 39 -9.03 14.31 -4.34
N CYS A 40 -8.90 15.14 -5.40
CA CYS A 40 -8.13 14.78 -6.58
C CYS A 40 -6.63 14.94 -6.33
N GLY A 41 -5.97 13.83 -6.04
CA GLY A 41 -4.54 13.68 -5.81
C GLY A 41 -4.14 12.22 -5.93
N ALA A 42 -2.85 11.93 -6.08
CA ALA A 42 -2.32 10.57 -6.13
C ALA A 42 -1.10 10.43 -5.23
N PHE A 43 -0.93 9.24 -4.64
CA PHE A 43 0.19 9.00 -3.75
C PHE A 43 0.76 7.59 -3.93
N GLU A 44 1.95 7.40 -3.39
CA GLU A 44 2.56 6.09 -3.24
C GLU A 44 2.91 5.78 -1.79
N GLY A 45 3.05 4.50 -1.54
CA GLY A 45 3.71 3.96 -0.37
C GLY A 45 4.86 3.12 -0.84
N VAL A 46 6.07 3.49 -0.44
CA VAL A 46 7.31 2.80 -0.81
C VAL A 46 8.05 2.45 0.47
N ARG A 47 8.80 1.37 0.48
CA ARG A 47 9.54 0.96 1.68
C ARG A 47 11.02 0.84 1.42
N ALA A 48 11.81 1.36 2.36
CA ALA A 48 13.24 1.14 2.43
C ALA A 48 13.55 0.12 3.52
N TYR A 49 14.50 -0.76 3.26
CA TYR A 49 14.93 -1.83 4.15
C TYR A 49 16.43 -1.76 4.40
N LYS A 50 16.84 -2.14 5.59
CA LYS A 50 18.23 -2.34 5.94
C LYS A 50 18.72 -3.64 5.30
N THR A 51 19.76 -3.53 4.48
CA THR A 51 20.46 -4.68 3.88
C THR A 51 21.91 -4.71 4.32
N GLU A 52 22.64 -5.78 4.00
CA GLU A 52 24.08 -5.86 4.25
C GLU A 52 24.88 -4.81 3.47
N GLN A 53 24.35 -4.34 2.33
CA GLN A 53 24.98 -3.31 1.49
C GLN A 53 24.60 -1.88 1.87
N GLY A 54 23.76 -1.70 2.88
CA GLY A 54 23.19 -0.42 3.30
C GLY A 54 21.67 -0.37 3.14
N THR A 55 21.11 0.82 3.24
CA THR A 55 19.67 1.03 3.04
C THR A 55 19.31 0.92 1.57
N ALA A 56 18.31 0.11 1.25
CA ALA A 56 17.82 -0.08 -0.11
C ALA A 56 16.30 0.12 -0.20
N ILE A 57 15.86 0.85 -1.22
CA ILE A 57 14.44 1.07 -1.52
C ILE A 57 13.95 -0.07 -2.41
N PHE A 58 12.90 -0.75 -1.97
CA PHE A 58 12.33 -1.88 -2.69
C PHE A 58 11.44 -1.42 -3.84
N ARG A 59 11.74 -1.87 -5.07
CA ARG A 59 11.00 -1.64 -6.31
C ARG A 59 10.68 -0.17 -6.57
N LEU A 60 11.68 0.69 -6.33
CA LEU A 60 11.54 2.14 -6.45
C LEU A 60 11.00 2.58 -7.81
N ALA A 61 11.54 2.04 -8.90
CA ALA A 61 11.16 2.43 -10.26
C ALA A 61 9.68 2.14 -10.54
N GLU A 62 9.20 0.95 -10.15
CA GLU A 62 7.82 0.54 -10.38
C GLU A 62 6.82 1.32 -9.52
N HIS A 63 7.20 1.68 -8.30
CA HIS A 63 6.39 2.58 -7.48
C HIS A 63 6.30 3.97 -8.11
N THR A 64 7.40 4.51 -8.60
CA THR A 64 7.40 5.80 -9.29
C THR A 64 6.59 5.75 -10.58
N GLU A 65 6.75 4.71 -11.39
CA GLU A 65 5.92 4.50 -12.59
C GLU A 65 4.42 4.48 -12.24
N ARG A 66 4.02 3.77 -11.16
CA ARG A 66 2.63 3.70 -10.73
C ARG A 66 2.10 5.04 -10.23
N LEU A 67 2.93 5.87 -9.56
CA LEU A 67 2.58 7.25 -9.22
C LEU A 67 2.25 8.07 -10.47
N PHE A 68 3.11 8.00 -11.49
CA PHE A 68 2.89 8.70 -12.75
C PHE A 68 1.66 8.18 -13.50
N ASN A 69 1.43 6.87 -13.51
CA ASN A 69 0.23 6.27 -14.09
C ASN A 69 -1.03 6.71 -13.36
N SER A 70 -1.01 6.75 -12.02
CA SER A 70 -2.12 7.27 -11.20
C SER A 70 -2.40 8.74 -11.51
N ALA A 71 -1.37 9.58 -11.57
CA ALA A 71 -1.49 10.98 -11.93
C ALA A 71 -2.05 11.17 -13.37
N LYS A 72 -1.57 10.38 -14.33
CA LYS A 72 -2.05 10.38 -15.71
C LYS A 72 -3.55 10.04 -15.80
N ILE A 73 -4.00 9.00 -15.08
CA ILE A 73 -5.41 8.62 -15.00
C ILE A 73 -6.26 9.79 -14.47
N LEU A 74 -5.75 10.51 -13.47
CA LEU A 74 -6.39 11.70 -12.88
C LEU A 74 -6.17 12.99 -13.69
N ARG A 75 -5.53 12.90 -14.85
CA ARG A 75 -5.19 14.04 -15.74
C ARG A 75 -4.30 15.08 -15.06
N MET A 76 -3.43 14.66 -14.16
CA MET A 76 -2.44 15.49 -13.48
C MET A 76 -1.09 15.28 -14.14
N ALA A 77 -0.48 16.36 -14.66
CA ALA A 77 0.88 16.32 -15.22
C ALA A 77 1.88 16.66 -14.11
N ILE A 78 2.57 15.66 -13.56
CA ILE A 78 3.65 15.86 -12.59
C ILE A 78 4.77 16.66 -13.27
N PRO A 79 5.23 17.81 -12.68
CA PRO A 79 6.20 18.70 -13.31
C PRO A 79 7.66 18.22 -13.16
N PHE A 80 7.86 16.95 -12.88
CA PHE A 80 9.17 16.31 -12.70
C PHE A 80 9.24 15.03 -13.53
N THR A 81 10.45 14.60 -13.87
CA THR A 81 10.68 13.30 -14.50
C THR A 81 10.67 12.18 -13.44
N GLN A 82 10.42 10.93 -13.87
CA GLN A 82 10.52 9.78 -12.97
C GLN A 82 11.91 9.66 -12.31
N ALA A 83 12.97 9.97 -13.06
CA ALA A 83 14.34 9.97 -12.53
C ALA A 83 14.49 10.97 -11.38
N GLN A 84 14.01 12.20 -11.55
CA GLN A 84 14.05 13.23 -10.49
C GLN A 84 13.25 12.79 -9.24
N VAL A 85 12.11 12.12 -9.43
CA VAL A 85 11.30 11.61 -8.31
C VAL A 85 11.98 10.43 -7.62
N ASN A 86 12.68 9.56 -8.36
CA ASN A 86 13.50 8.50 -7.78
C ASN A 86 14.65 9.08 -6.95
N ASP A 87 15.34 10.09 -7.46
CA ASP A 87 16.42 10.77 -6.73
C ASP A 87 15.89 11.50 -5.48
N ALA A 88 14.71 12.13 -5.57
CA ALA A 88 14.06 12.73 -4.42
C ALA A 88 13.76 11.71 -3.32
N GLN A 89 13.23 10.52 -3.68
CA GLN A 89 12.97 9.43 -2.73
C GLN A 89 14.26 8.93 -2.06
N ARG A 90 15.33 8.74 -2.82
CA ARG A 90 16.64 8.39 -2.25
C ARG A 90 17.17 9.50 -1.33
N ALA A 91 17.07 10.75 -1.76
CA ALA A 91 17.55 11.90 -1.01
C ALA A 91 16.85 12.04 0.34
N VAL A 92 15.53 11.91 0.43
CA VAL A 92 14.81 12.01 1.73
C VAL A 92 15.17 10.89 2.68
N VAL A 93 15.43 9.67 2.20
CA VAL A 93 15.89 8.56 3.04
C VAL A 93 17.28 8.87 3.61
N ARG A 94 18.20 9.36 2.77
CA ARG A 94 19.57 9.71 3.16
C ARG A 94 19.61 10.89 4.13
N GLU A 95 18.91 11.99 3.81
CA GLU A 95 18.89 13.20 4.66
C GLU A 95 18.30 12.94 6.04
N ASN A 96 17.29 12.05 6.11
CA ASN A 96 16.69 11.63 7.37
C ASN A 96 17.43 10.45 8.04
N LYS A 97 18.56 10.00 7.48
CA LYS A 97 19.43 8.94 8.02
C LYS A 97 18.66 7.65 8.36
N LEU A 98 17.71 7.27 7.51
CA LEU A 98 16.89 6.12 7.76
C LEU A 98 17.59 4.82 7.33
N GLU A 99 17.80 3.91 8.25
CA GLU A 99 18.26 2.54 7.93
C GLU A 99 17.13 1.70 7.31
N SER A 100 15.90 1.94 7.75
CA SER A 100 14.68 1.40 7.18
C SER A 100 13.55 2.39 7.41
N GLY A 101 12.52 2.38 6.57
CA GLY A 101 11.41 3.30 6.74
C GLY A 101 10.40 3.27 5.61
N TYR A 102 9.38 4.07 5.79
CA TYR A 102 8.30 4.26 4.83
C TYR A 102 8.47 5.59 4.11
N ILE A 103 8.28 5.58 2.80
CA ILE A 103 8.41 6.72 1.92
C ILE A 103 7.03 7.01 1.33
N ARG A 104 6.60 8.29 1.39
CA ARG A 104 5.32 8.76 0.91
C ARG A 104 5.50 9.85 -0.15
N PRO A 105 5.59 9.50 -1.43
CA PRO A 105 5.35 10.47 -2.49
C PRO A 105 3.87 10.81 -2.57
N LEU A 106 3.56 12.10 -2.74
CA LEU A 106 2.19 12.60 -2.93
C LEU A 106 2.20 13.72 -3.96
N THR A 107 1.35 13.61 -4.97
CA THR A 107 1.08 14.71 -5.91
C THR A 107 -0.33 15.24 -5.70
N TRP A 108 -0.47 16.56 -5.72
CA TRP A 108 -1.74 17.23 -5.46
C TRP A 108 -1.94 18.46 -6.34
N ILE A 109 -3.17 18.93 -6.39
CA ILE A 109 -3.58 20.13 -7.14
C ILE A 109 -3.58 21.30 -6.15
N GLY A 110 -2.86 22.37 -6.51
CA GLY A 110 -2.65 23.56 -5.68
C GLY A 110 -3.87 24.46 -5.56
N ASP A 111 -3.64 25.74 -5.24
CA ASP A 111 -4.59 26.68 -4.66
C ASP A 111 -4.94 27.88 -5.55
N LYS A 112 -4.55 27.90 -6.82
CA LYS A 112 -4.82 29.04 -7.71
C LYS A 112 -6.32 29.23 -7.96
N LYS A 113 -7.09 28.13 -7.95
CA LYS A 113 -8.51 28.16 -8.28
C LYS A 113 -9.26 27.02 -7.59
N LEU A 114 -10.43 27.33 -7.03
CA LEU A 114 -11.42 26.36 -6.58
C LEU A 114 -12.50 26.11 -7.63
N GLY A 115 -13.28 25.06 -7.43
CA GLY A 115 -14.35 24.59 -8.31
C GLY A 115 -14.05 23.22 -8.87
N VAL A 116 -15.05 22.52 -9.39
CA VAL A 116 -14.93 21.11 -9.86
C VAL A 116 -13.86 20.96 -10.94
N SER A 117 -13.67 21.97 -11.80
CA SER A 117 -12.62 21.96 -12.81
C SER A 117 -11.28 22.42 -12.24
N PRO A 118 -10.25 21.55 -12.18
CA PRO A 118 -8.94 21.92 -11.68
C PRO A 118 -8.08 22.66 -12.69
N LYS A 119 -8.60 22.90 -13.92
CA LYS A 119 -7.84 23.47 -15.03
C LYS A 119 -7.22 24.82 -14.65
N GLY A 120 -5.91 24.95 -14.86
CA GLY A 120 -5.14 26.16 -14.55
C GLY A 120 -4.50 26.16 -13.17
N ASN A 121 -4.75 25.17 -12.31
CA ASN A 121 -4.00 24.97 -11.07
C ASN A 121 -2.60 24.43 -11.35
N THR A 122 -1.70 24.71 -10.42
CA THR A 122 -0.36 24.08 -10.38
C THR A 122 -0.49 22.66 -9.83
N ILE A 123 0.26 21.73 -10.39
CA ILE A 123 0.45 20.39 -9.84
C ILE A 123 1.72 20.40 -9.01
N HIS A 124 1.62 19.95 -7.80
CA HIS A 124 2.69 19.89 -6.82
C HIS A 124 3.08 18.44 -6.54
N LEU A 125 4.30 18.23 -6.04
CA LEU A 125 4.79 16.93 -5.60
C LEU A 125 5.62 17.08 -4.32
N MET A 126 5.39 16.21 -3.35
CA MET A 126 6.26 16.06 -2.19
C MET A 126 6.68 14.61 -2.00
N VAL A 127 7.79 14.41 -1.32
CA VAL A 127 8.26 13.11 -0.83
C VAL A 127 8.69 13.27 0.62
N ALA A 128 8.02 12.55 1.51
CA ALA A 128 8.39 12.42 2.93
C ALA A 128 8.86 10.99 3.23
N ALA A 129 9.76 10.82 4.21
CA ALA A 129 10.16 9.50 4.67
C ALA A 129 10.36 9.50 6.19
N TRP A 130 9.91 8.40 6.84
CA TRP A 130 10.01 8.25 8.30
C TRP A 130 10.13 6.80 8.71
N THR A 131 10.65 6.54 9.91
CA THR A 131 10.64 5.21 10.50
C THR A 131 9.21 4.77 10.79
N TRP A 132 8.82 3.61 10.25
CA TRP A 132 7.51 3.00 10.49
C TRP A 132 7.66 1.49 10.67
N GLY A 133 7.15 0.96 11.78
CA GLY A 133 7.19 -0.47 12.10
C GLY A 133 6.20 -1.31 11.27
N ALA A 134 5.92 -2.52 11.74
CA ALA A 134 4.92 -3.39 11.14
C ALA A 134 3.51 -2.74 11.26
N TYR A 135 2.86 -2.48 10.14
CA TYR A 135 1.57 -1.78 10.09
C TYR A 135 0.47 -2.50 10.87
N LEU A 136 0.38 -3.82 10.74
CA LEU A 136 -0.60 -4.68 11.44
C LEU A 136 0.00 -5.37 12.69
N GLY A 137 1.11 -4.83 13.21
CA GLY A 137 1.80 -5.32 14.40
C GLY A 137 2.63 -6.57 14.17
N GLU A 138 3.66 -6.76 15.00
CA GLU A 138 4.55 -7.94 14.91
C GLU A 138 3.83 -9.25 15.21
N GLU A 139 2.86 -9.23 16.11
CA GLU A 139 2.06 -10.40 16.47
C GLU A 139 1.14 -10.79 15.29
N GLY A 140 0.55 -9.81 14.59
CA GLY A 140 -0.23 -10.02 13.39
C GLY A 140 0.58 -10.69 12.28
N MET A 141 1.84 -10.28 12.12
CA MET A 141 2.78 -10.88 11.15
C MET A 141 3.12 -12.34 11.45
N LYS A 142 3.11 -12.75 12.73
CA LYS A 142 3.45 -14.11 13.16
C LYS A 142 2.26 -15.03 13.23
N ARG A 143 1.18 -14.57 13.86
CA ARG A 143 -0.02 -15.39 14.14
C ARG A 143 -1.14 -15.20 13.14
N GLY A 144 -1.15 -14.09 12.45
CA GLY A 144 -2.26 -13.69 11.60
C GLY A 144 -3.25 -12.78 12.32
N ILE A 145 -3.97 -12.00 11.53
CA ILE A 145 -4.92 -10.99 11.95
C ILE A 145 -6.35 -11.50 11.85
N ARG A 146 -7.28 -10.79 12.51
CA ARG A 146 -8.73 -10.99 12.42
C ARG A 146 -9.31 -9.99 11.44
N VAL A 147 -10.01 -10.50 10.44
CA VAL A 147 -10.58 -9.70 9.36
C VAL A 147 -12.10 -9.79 9.41
N LYS A 148 -12.77 -8.69 9.06
CA LYS A 148 -14.23 -8.67 8.89
C LYS A 148 -14.59 -8.18 7.50
N THR A 149 -15.59 -8.82 6.88
CA THR A 149 -16.22 -8.29 5.67
C THR A 149 -16.98 -7.01 6.02
N SER A 150 -16.58 -5.91 5.41
CA SER A 150 -17.22 -4.61 5.61
C SER A 150 -18.60 -4.56 4.95
N SER A 151 -19.51 -3.78 5.51
CA SER A 151 -20.78 -3.41 4.87
C SER A 151 -20.57 -2.47 3.68
N TYR A 152 -19.44 -1.75 3.64
CA TYR A 152 -19.05 -0.90 2.51
C TYR A 152 -18.54 -1.73 1.35
N THR A 153 -19.12 -1.50 0.18
CA THR A 153 -18.68 -2.14 -1.08
C THR A 153 -17.52 -1.37 -1.69
N ARG A 154 -16.54 -2.07 -2.26
CA ARG A 154 -15.50 -1.43 -3.06
C ARG A 154 -16.16 -0.70 -4.24
N HIS A 155 -15.76 0.55 -4.47
CA HIS A 155 -16.37 1.36 -5.53
C HIS A 155 -16.23 0.70 -6.90
N HIS A 156 -17.27 0.82 -7.71
CA HIS A 156 -17.28 0.29 -9.08
C HIS A 156 -16.16 0.93 -9.91
N VAL A 157 -15.55 0.15 -10.80
CA VAL A 157 -14.41 0.55 -11.63
C VAL A 157 -14.63 1.82 -12.47
N ASN A 158 -15.90 2.20 -12.70
CA ASN A 158 -16.29 3.40 -13.44
C ASN A 158 -16.93 4.50 -12.56
N ILE A 159 -16.82 4.43 -11.23
CA ILE A 159 -17.18 5.53 -10.30
C ILE A 159 -15.94 6.39 -10.05
N THR A 160 -14.87 5.76 -9.59
CA THR A 160 -13.54 6.34 -9.49
C THR A 160 -12.55 5.32 -10.05
N MET A 161 -11.45 5.78 -10.66
CA MET A 161 -10.52 4.91 -11.36
C MET A 161 -9.72 4.03 -10.39
N THR A 162 -10.06 2.74 -10.30
CA THR A 162 -9.49 1.81 -9.31
C THR A 162 -8.00 1.49 -9.54
N GLN A 163 -7.51 1.64 -10.76
CA GLN A 163 -6.09 1.48 -11.06
C GLN A 163 -5.24 2.71 -10.70
N ALA A 164 -5.86 3.83 -10.33
CA ALA A 164 -5.16 4.97 -9.76
C ALA A 164 -5.09 4.83 -8.23
N LYS A 165 -3.88 4.96 -7.66
CA LYS A 165 -3.72 5.11 -6.20
C LYS A 165 -4.08 6.54 -5.81
N ALA A 166 -5.39 6.84 -5.93
CA ALA A 166 -5.96 8.17 -5.75
C ALA A 166 -6.29 8.44 -4.28
N VAL A 167 -6.06 9.67 -3.82
CA VAL A 167 -6.43 10.12 -2.46
C VAL A 167 -7.91 9.90 -2.18
N SER A 168 -8.78 10.23 -3.13
CA SER A 168 -10.24 10.08 -3.01
C SER A 168 -10.70 8.63 -2.79
N ASN A 169 -10.00 7.65 -3.37
CA ASN A 169 -10.36 6.24 -3.23
C ASN A 169 -10.23 5.74 -1.78
N TYR A 170 -9.37 6.38 -0.99
CA TYR A 170 -9.13 6.00 0.40
C TYR A 170 -10.26 6.39 1.36
N THR A 171 -11.19 7.25 0.98
CA THR A 171 -12.41 7.48 1.79
C THR A 171 -13.20 6.19 1.96
N ASN A 172 -13.36 5.39 0.91
CA ASN A 172 -13.98 4.07 0.99
C ASN A 172 -13.21 3.11 1.92
N SER A 173 -11.89 3.08 1.80
CA SER A 173 -11.00 2.28 2.66
C SER A 173 -11.09 2.69 4.14
N ILE A 174 -11.10 4.00 4.42
CA ILE A 174 -11.20 4.55 5.77
C ILE A 174 -12.53 4.16 6.42
N LEU A 175 -13.65 4.32 5.72
CA LEU A 175 -14.97 3.97 6.24
C LEU A 175 -15.06 2.48 6.56
N ALA A 176 -14.55 1.62 5.67
CA ALA A 176 -14.53 0.18 5.88
C ALA A 176 -13.64 -0.22 7.08
N ASN A 177 -12.43 0.38 7.19
CA ASN A 177 -11.54 0.10 8.30
C ASN A 177 -12.10 0.57 9.64
N MET A 178 -12.68 1.78 9.70
CA MET A 178 -13.32 2.31 10.93
C MET A 178 -14.45 1.39 11.40
N GLU A 179 -15.34 0.97 10.48
CA GLU A 179 -16.44 0.06 10.81
C GLU A 179 -15.95 -1.21 11.52
N VAL A 180 -14.92 -1.86 10.96
CA VAL A 180 -14.48 -3.15 11.49
C VAL A 180 -13.60 -3.01 12.73
N THR A 181 -12.82 -1.93 12.84
CA THR A 181 -11.98 -1.68 14.02
C THR A 181 -12.81 -1.29 15.24
N ASP A 182 -13.93 -0.58 15.07
CA ASP A 182 -14.89 -0.30 16.13
C ASP A 182 -15.53 -1.59 16.70
N GLU A 183 -15.55 -2.66 15.90
CA GLU A 183 -16.00 -3.98 16.33
C GLU A 183 -14.87 -4.91 16.83
N GLY A 184 -13.64 -4.39 16.92
CA GLY A 184 -12.47 -5.11 17.47
C GLY A 184 -11.80 -6.05 16.49
N TYR A 185 -11.95 -5.87 15.18
CA TYR A 185 -11.17 -6.54 14.14
C TYR A 185 -9.94 -5.71 13.77
N ASP A 186 -8.98 -6.34 13.11
CA ASP A 186 -7.72 -5.71 12.77
C ASP A 186 -7.77 -5.02 11.38
N GLU A 187 -8.54 -5.59 10.42
CA GLU A 187 -8.63 -5.07 9.06
C GLU A 187 -9.94 -5.49 8.37
N ALA A 188 -10.34 -4.71 7.34
CA ALA A 188 -11.53 -4.94 6.55
C ALA A 188 -11.25 -5.74 5.27
N LEU A 189 -12.20 -6.61 4.91
CA LEU A 189 -12.32 -7.18 3.58
C LEU A 189 -13.46 -6.48 2.84
N LEU A 190 -13.21 -5.99 1.63
CA LEU A 190 -14.22 -5.37 0.79
C LEU A 190 -14.65 -6.33 -0.35
N LEU A 191 -15.94 -6.37 -0.60
CA LEU A 191 -16.51 -7.03 -1.78
C LEU A 191 -16.70 -6.01 -2.91
N ASP A 192 -16.67 -6.48 -4.15
CA ASP A 192 -17.03 -5.66 -5.31
C ASP A 192 -18.54 -5.40 -5.38
N THR A 193 -19.00 -4.60 -6.33
CA THR A 193 -20.42 -4.27 -6.54
C THR A 193 -21.27 -5.48 -6.97
N SER A 194 -20.67 -6.61 -7.30
CA SER A 194 -21.34 -7.88 -7.64
C SER A 194 -21.30 -8.88 -6.48
N GLY A 195 -20.72 -8.52 -5.34
CA GLY A 195 -20.63 -9.36 -4.14
C GLY A 195 -19.45 -10.32 -4.11
N PHE A 196 -18.48 -10.19 -5.04
CA PHE A 196 -17.26 -10.97 -5.03
C PHE A 196 -16.16 -10.24 -4.26
N VAL A 197 -15.21 -10.99 -3.73
CA VAL A 197 -14.06 -10.47 -3.02
C VAL A 197 -13.23 -9.56 -3.93
N SER A 198 -12.91 -8.37 -3.44
CA SER A 198 -12.06 -7.39 -4.11
C SER A 198 -10.67 -7.34 -3.48
N GLU A 199 -10.54 -6.66 -2.36
CA GLU A 199 -9.27 -6.46 -1.65
C GLU A 199 -9.53 -6.05 -0.20
N GLY A 200 -8.49 -5.89 0.63
CA GLY A 200 -8.58 -5.24 1.94
C GLY A 200 -8.74 -3.72 1.82
N ALA A 201 -8.79 -3.00 2.95
CA ALA A 201 -8.86 -1.54 2.93
C ALA A 201 -7.63 -0.90 2.28
N GLY A 202 -6.45 -1.49 2.46
CA GLY A 202 -5.19 -1.02 1.87
C GLY A 202 -4.32 -2.13 1.25
N GLU A 203 -4.83 -3.35 1.11
CA GLU A 203 -4.08 -4.57 0.79
C GLU A 203 -4.79 -5.41 -0.27
N ASN A 204 -4.00 -6.14 -1.09
CA ASN A 204 -4.54 -7.21 -1.92
C ASN A 204 -4.66 -8.51 -1.11
N ILE A 205 -5.62 -9.37 -1.44
CA ILE A 205 -5.85 -10.65 -0.78
C ILE A 205 -5.42 -11.83 -1.64
N PHE A 206 -4.88 -12.86 -0.97
CA PHE A 206 -4.62 -14.19 -1.49
C PHE A 206 -5.28 -15.23 -0.59
N VAL A 207 -5.78 -16.28 -1.20
CA VAL A 207 -6.49 -17.39 -0.53
C VAL A 207 -5.85 -18.70 -0.97
N VAL A 208 -5.54 -19.59 -0.04
CA VAL A 208 -4.94 -20.90 -0.34
C VAL A 208 -5.97 -22.00 -0.11
N LYS A 209 -6.14 -22.86 -1.09
CA LYS A 209 -6.97 -24.07 -0.99
C LYS A 209 -6.32 -25.23 -1.73
N ASN A 210 -6.16 -26.36 -1.04
CA ASN A 210 -5.53 -27.58 -1.57
C ASN A 210 -4.15 -27.31 -2.25
N GLY A 211 -3.35 -26.43 -1.67
CA GLY A 211 -2.03 -26.08 -2.15
C GLY A 211 -1.98 -25.09 -3.32
N VAL A 212 -3.14 -24.70 -3.88
CA VAL A 212 -3.25 -23.67 -4.93
C VAL A 212 -3.57 -22.32 -4.30
N ILE A 213 -2.92 -21.26 -4.78
CA ILE A 213 -3.12 -19.87 -4.33
C ILE A 213 -4.12 -19.22 -5.30
N TYR A 214 -5.15 -18.60 -4.77
CA TYR A 214 -6.13 -17.82 -5.53
C TYR A 214 -6.06 -16.36 -5.15
N THR A 215 -6.29 -15.46 -6.11
CA THR A 215 -6.41 -14.02 -5.85
C THR A 215 -7.44 -13.42 -6.81
N PRO A 216 -8.19 -12.38 -6.39
CA PRO A 216 -9.07 -11.68 -7.30
C PRO A 216 -8.31 -11.12 -8.51
N ASP A 217 -8.94 -11.20 -9.69
CA ASP A 217 -8.45 -10.46 -10.84
C ASP A 217 -8.73 -8.95 -10.69
N LEU A 218 -8.06 -8.12 -11.47
CA LEU A 218 -8.16 -6.67 -11.31
C LEU A 218 -9.52 -6.09 -11.74
N SER A 219 -10.38 -6.87 -12.40
CA SER A 219 -11.75 -6.46 -12.74
C SER A 219 -12.65 -6.35 -11.50
N ALA A 220 -12.26 -6.97 -10.39
CA ALA A 220 -12.92 -6.83 -9.08
C ALA A 220 -12.70 -5.44 -8.44
N GLY A 221 -12.04 -4.52 -9.12
CA GLY A 221 -11.77 -3.17 -8.61
C GLY A 221 -10.56 -3.06 -7.68
N ALA A 222 -9.78 -4.12 -7.55
CA ALA A 222 -8.56 -4.11 -6.76
C ALA A 222 -7.43 -3.30 -7.44
N LEU A 223 -6.61 -2.64 -6.62
CA LEU A 223 -5.40 -1.98 -7.11
C LEU A 223 -4.38 -3.04 -7.57
N ASN A 224 -3.67 -2.78 -8.68
CA ASN A 224 -2.55 -3.62 -9.09
C ASN A 224 -1.35 -3.42 -8.16
N GLY A 225 -1.30 -4.19 -7.07
CA GLY A 225 -0.31 -4.08 -6.02
C GLY A 225 1.09 -4.53 -6.45
N ILE A 226 2.12 -3.76 -6.07
CA ILE A 226 3.53 -4.13 -6.35
C ILE A 226 3.93 -5.33 -5.48
N THR A 227 3.50 -5.38 -4.22
CA THR A 227 3.69 -6.55 -3.37
C THR A 227 2.90 -7.75 -3.90
N ARG A 228 1.66 -7.53 -4.41
CA ARG A 228 0.89 -8.58 -5.10
C ARG A 228 1.69 -9.17 -6.28
N ASN A 229 2.24 -8.32 -7.13
CA ASN A 229 3.09 -8.74 -8.25
C ASN A 229 4.34 -9.49 -7.76
N THR A 230 4.97 -9.04 -6.68
CA THR A 230 6.11 -9.73 -6.06
C THR A 230 5.75 -11.15 -5.65
N VAL A 231 4.56 -11.37 -5.08
CA VAL A 231 4.09 -12.72 -4.69
C VAL A 231 3.94 -13.65 -5.89
N PHE A 232 3.53 -13.16 -7.07
CA PHE A 232 3.51 -13.99 -8.29
C PHE A 232 4.89 -14.49 -8.67
N HIS A 233 5.92 -13.65 -8.55
CA HIS A 233 7.31 -14.06 -8.80
C HIS A 233 7.81 -15.07 -7.78
N ILE A 234 7.54 -14.82 -6.49
CA ILE A 234 7.92 -15.73 -5.40
C ILE A 234 7.24 -17.10 -5.57
N ALA A 235 5.95 -17.12 -5.83
CA ALA A 235 5.20 -18.36 -6.01
C ALA A 235 5.74 -19.19 -7.18
N LYS A 236 6.04 -18.53 -8.31
CA LYS A 236 6.69 -19.19 -9.46
C LYS A 236 8.01 -19.83 -9.07
N ASP A 237 8.84 -19.16 -8.29
CA ASP A 237 10.13 -19.67 -7.84
C ASP A 237 10.00 -20.85 -6.87
N LEU A 238 8.94 -20.85 -6.07
CA LEU A 238 8.63 -21.91 -5.12
C LEU A 238 7.85 -23.08 -5.76
N GLY A 239 7.53 -23.01 -7.07
CA GLY A 239 6.72 -24.00 -7.75
C GLY A 239 5.26 -24.04 -7.28
N LEU A 240 4.76 -22.92 -6.73
CA LEU A 240 3.37 -22.78 -6.28
C LEU A 240 2.51 -22.21 -7.40
N GLU A 241 1.34 -22.79 -7.61
CA GLU A 241 0.37 -22.31 -8.59
C GLU A 241 -0.40 -21.12 -8.03
N ILE A 242 -0.53 -20.05 -8.84
CA ILE A 242 -1.44 -18.91 -8.57
C ILE A 242 -2.47 -18.81 -9.67
N VAL A 243 -3.76 -18.79 -9.29
CA VAL A 243 -4.89 -18.62 -10.19
C VAL A 243 -5.61 -17.31 -9.89
N GLN A 244 -5.73 -16.45 -10.89
CA GLN A 244 -6.55 -15.26 -10.81
C GLN A 244 -8.00 -15.61 -11.18
N LYS A 245 -8.95 -15.37 -10.26
CA LYS A 245 -10.36 -15.64 -10.50
C LYS A 245 -11.24 -14.76 -9.62
N ARG A 246 -12.52 -14.70 -9.90
CA ARG A 246 -13.51 -14.21 -8.94
C ARG A 246 -13.59 -15.17 -7.76
N ILE A 247 -13.63 -14.64 -6.55
CA ILE A 247 -13.66 -15.39 -5.30
C ILE A 247 -14.92 -14.98 -4.55
N THR A 248 -15.70 -15.94 -4.08
CA THR A 248 -16.82 -15.67 -3.20
C THR A 248 -16.36 -15.64 -1.74
N ARG A 249 -17.13 -14.98 -0.87
CA ARG A 249 -16.79 -14.87 0.55
C ARG A 249 -16.73 -16.22 1.26
N ASP A 250 -17.63 -17.13 0.92
CA ASP A 250 -17.68 -18.49 1.47
C ASP A 250 -16.49 -19.36 1.03
N GLU A 251 -15.89 -19.11 -0.13
CA GLU A 251 -14.63 -19.76 -0.50
C GLU A 251 -13.51 -19.43 0.48
N ILE A 252 -13.50 -18.23 1.06
CA ILE A 252 -12.52 -17.87 2.09
C ILE A 252 -12.80 -18.61 3.39
N TYR A 253 -14.08 -18.77 3.79
CA TYR A 253 -14.44 -19.48 5.03
C TYR A 253 -13.95 -20.93 5.07
N ILE A 254 -13.86 -21.57 3.91
CA ILE A 254 -13.39 -22.95 3.76
C ILE A 254 -11.94 -23.05 3.29
N ALA A 255 -11.22 -21.91 3.23
CA ALA A 255 -9.81 -21.87 2.83
C ALA A 255 -8.91 -22.53 3.87
N ASP A 256 -7.77 -23.06 3.39
CA ASP A 256 -6.75 -23.61 4.25
C ASP A 256 -5.89 -22.48 4.86
N GLU A 257 -5.65 -21.41 4.08
CA GLU A 257 -4.94 -20.20 4.49
C GLU A 257 -5.47 -18.99 3.71
N ALA A 258 -5.27 -17.80 4.28
CA ALA A 258 -5.39 -16.55 3.55
C ALA A 258 -4.36 -15.55 4.06
N PHE A 259 -3.97 -14.59 3.21
CA PHE A 259 -3.06 -13.53 3.59
C PHE A 259 -3.28 -12.25 2.78
N PHE A 260 -3.00 -11.14 3.40
CA PHE A 260 -2.95 -9.84 2.75
C PHE A 260 -1.54 -9.50 2.26
N THR A 261 -1.47 -8.64 1.23
CA THR A 261 -0.22 -8.10 0.71
C THR A 261 -0.32 -6.61 0.42
N GLY A 262 0.70 -5.87 0.84
CA GLY A 262 0.79 -4.43 0.59
C GLY A 262 2.17 -3.90 0.99
N THR A 263 2.49 -2.68 0.61
CA THR A 263 3.77 -2.08 1.02
C THR A 263 3.85 -1.89 2.53
N ALA A 264 2.77 -1.46 3.17
CA ALA A 264 2.71 -1.29 4.62
C ALA A 264 2.50 -2.63 5.35
N ALA A 265 1.60 -3.47 4.84
CA ALA A 265 1.26 -4.77 5.41
C ALA A 265 2.25 -5.88 5.07
N GLU A 266 3.14 -5.67 4.08
CA GLU A 266 4.09 -6.68 3.59
C GLU A 266 3.35 -7.97 3.16
N VAL A 267 3.55 -9.09 3.86
CA VAL A 267 2.78 -10.32 3.70
C VAL A 267 2.19 -10.67 5.06
N THR A 268 0.94 -10.38 5.29
CA THR A 268 0.27 -10.55 6.59
C THR A 268 -0.74 -11.69 6.55
N PRO A 269 -0.57 -12.76 7.36
CA PRO A 269 -1.52 -13.86 7.43
C PRO A 269 -2.87 -13.41 7.98
N ILE A 270 -3.95 -14.07 7.52
CA ILE A 270 -5.31 -13.92 8.05
C ILE A 270 -5.66 -15.22 8.77
N ARG A 271 -5.98 -15.15 10.07
CA ARG A 271 -6.34 -16.32 10.89
C ARG A 271 -7.84 -16.51 11.05
N GLU A 272 -8.61 -15.45 10.84
CA GLU A 272 -10.05 -15.43 11.05
C GLU A 272 -10.71 -14.43 10.10
N LEU A 273 -11.84 -14.81 9.51
CA LEU A 273 -12.73 -13.92 8.76
C LEU A 273 -14.14 -14.05 9.32
N ASP A 274 -14.78 -12.92 9.69
CA ASP A 274 -16.18 -12.86 10.17
C ASP A 274 -16.47 -13.84 11.33
N ARG A 275 -15.53 -14.00 12.28
CA ARG A 275 -15.55 -14.95 13.40
C ARG A 275 -15.42 -16.42 12.98
N ILE A 276 -15.11 -16.69 11.73
CA ILE A 276 -14.84 -18.04 11.23
C ILE A 276 -13.31 -18.20 11.16
N GLN A 277 -12.79 -19.18 11.90
CA GLN A 277 -11.37 -19.51 11.88
C GLN A 277 -10.98 -20.09 10.51
N LEU A 278 -9.86 -19.62 9.95
CA LEU A 278 -9.28 -20.15 8.72
C LEU A 278 -8.23 -21.22 9.06
N GLY A 279 -8.32 -22.38 8.43
CA GLY A 279 -7.37 -23.47 8.62
C GLY A 279 -7.07 -23.75 10.09
N ALA A 280 -5.80 -23.68 10.48
CA ALA A 280 -5.35 -23.90 11.86
C ALA A 280 -5.54 -22.67 12.81
N GLY A 281 -6.12 -21.56 12.34
CA GLY A 281 -6.27 -20.33 13.13
C GLY A 281 -4.96 -19.57 13.37
N SER A 282 -4.00 -19.78 12.49
CA SER A 282 -2.68 -19.14 12.52
C SER A 282 -2.08 -19.10 11.12
N ARG A 283 -0.88 -18.49 10.99
CA ARG A 283 -0.13 -18.50 9.73
C ARG A 283 0.09 -19.92 9.23
N GLY A 284 -0.38 -20.23 8.02
CA GLY A 284 -0.22 -21.52 7.40
C GLY A 284 1.12 -21.67 6.66
N PRO A 285 1.48 -22.92 6.25
CA PRO A 285 2.80 -23.23 5.68
C PRO A 285 3.07 -22.59 4.31
N VAL A 286 2.05 -22.38 3.48
CA VAL A 286 2.20 -21.70 2.18
C VAL A 286 2.48 -20.22 2.40
N THR A 287 1.71 -19.56 3.26
CA THR A 287 1.90 -18.16 3.65
C THR A 287 3.27 -17.95 4.27
N GLU A 288 3.74 -18.86 5.13
CA GLU A 288 5.07 -18.80 5.74
C GLU A 288 6.20 -18.85 4.70
N LYS A 289 6.11 -19.75 3.72
CA LYS A 289 7.08 -19.83 2.62
C LYS A 289 7.13 -18.54 1.80
N ILE A 290 5.97 -17.99 1.43
CA ILE A 290 5.87 -16.72 0.69
C ILE A 290 6.45 -15.58 1.52
N GLN A 291 6.08 -15.48 2.80
CA GLN A 291 6.54 -14.43 3.71
C GLN A 291 8.06 -14.48 3.92
N THR A 292 8.62 -15.67 4.15
CA THR A 292 10.07 -15.88 4.31
C THR A 292 10.81 -15.45 3.05
N ALA A 293 10.38 -15.92 1.88
CA ALA A 293 11.00 -15.55 0.61
C ALA A 293 10.89 -14.03 0.35
N PHE A 294 9.76 -13.41 0.70
CA PHE A 294 9.60 -11.96 0.60
C PHE A 294 10.63 -11.22 1.47
N PHE A 295 10.78 -11.62 2.73
CA PHE A 295 11.77 -10.98 3.62
C PHE A 295 13.21 -11.25 3.20
N ASP A 296 13.52 -12.39 2.59
CA ASP A 296 14.85 -12.64 2.03
C ASP A 296 15.14 -11.69 0.85
N ILE A 297 14.14 -11.42 0.02
CA ILE A 297 14.28 -10.48 -1.11
C ILE A 297 14.50 -9.06 -0.59
N VAL A 298 13.61 -8.52 0.26
CA VAL A 298 13.67 -7.12 0.69
C VAL A 298 14.88 -6.80 1.57
N ASN A 299 15.42 -7.80 2.28
CA ASN A 299 16.65 -7.67 3.06
C ASN A 299 17.95 -7.94 2.26
N GLY A 300 17.84 -8.15 0.93
CA GLY A 300 18.99 -8.33 0.05
C GLY A 300 19.65 -9.70 0.10
N ARG A 301 19.02 -10.70 0.73
CA ARG A 301 19.56 -12.08 0.85
C ARG A 301 19.31 -12.94 -0.37
N ASN A 302 18.48 -12.51 -1.32
CA ASN A 302 18.20 -13.22 -2.55
C ASN A 302 18.80 -12.48 -3.77
N PRO A 303 19.95 -12.94 -4.32
CA PRO A 303 20.65 -12.25 -5.41
C PRO A 303 19.86 -12.18 -6.71
N LYS A 304 18.93 -13.12 -6.95
CA LYS A 304 18.06 -13.12 -8.13
C LYS A 304 17.25 -11.83 -8.25
N TYR A 305 16.88 -11.24 -7.13
CA TYR A 305 16.04 -10.04 -7.03
C TYR A 305 16.81 -8.79 -6.60
N ALA A 306 18.16 -8.82 -6.66
CA ALA A 306 18.98 -7.65 -6.32
C ALA A 306 18.61 -6.41 -7.15
N HIS A 307 18.15 -6.60 -8.39
CA HIS A 307 17.70 -5.52 -9.27
C HIS A 307 16.42 -4.79 -8.78
N TRP A 308 15.68 -5.35 -7.81
CA TRP A 308 14.54 -4.68 -7.17
C TRP A 308 14.95 -3.78 -6.00
N LEU A 309 16.21 -3.81 -5.62
CA LEU A 309 16.74 -3.04 -4.50
C LEU A 309 17.60 -1.88 -5.02
N THR A 310 17.11 -0.67 -4.80
CA THR A 310 17.84 0.55 -5.15
C THR A 310 18.54 1.09 -3.92
N LEU A 311 19.87 1.04 -3.88
CA LEU A 311 20.67 1.59 -2.77
C LEU A 311 20.50 3.11 -2.67
N VAL A 312 20.50 3.61 -1.43
CA VAL A 312 20.31 5.03 -1.07
C VAL A 312 21.64 5.80 -1.06
#